data_87afbf3bd32a668497439ab687f5ecdc
#
_entry.id   87afbf3bd32a668497439ab687f5ecdc
#
_cell.length_a   1.000
_cell.length_b   1.000
_cell.length_c   1.000
_cell.angle_alpha   90.00
_cell.angle_beta   90.00
_cell.angle_gamma   90.00
#
_symmetry.space_group_name_H-M   'P 1'
#
loop_
_entity.id
_entity.type
_entity.pdbx_description
1 polymer ?
#
loop_
_entity_poly.entity_id
_entity_poly.type
_entity_poly.pdbx_seq_one_letter_code
_entity_poly.pdbx_strand_id
1 'polypeptide(L)'
;MKRFILFLCGFLPALAGLLAYAAYMSRIPAAPPLPAGTALIKNSALADPGAFLSAGSGAATLRAIKNPALPFKRAVRIRTFSKSVHSYEVQLRAQTTAPVRAGDALAARFYVRKPLFSPSARVDFVFEQAGGDYTKSVALPAEAGVRWRRVDIPFRSAGDYPAGKAQVTFRAGFGLQTVDIGGFELINYGRTPKRGSFASSGFYEGREAGARWRTVAQERIEKIRKGNITVSVIGPDGRPAPGAAVEVKFLRHSFLFGSAVSSKFLFAGNREENKRRYRETFLKLFNSATIENGLKWPFWKGNRKIWADKTAAWLNANGIHLRGHTLIWPGWEHMPEDIGKLKGDPEKLRGAIRDHIKEEAAYYRGKVAEWDVLNEPIGNQEITGLLGPGEALKWFQYAHEADPSARLYVNDYGILDDFGADKERQDRYEAFIRYLLENKAPLYGIGLQSHFRWELTPPVRLLKVLDRFQRLGKPIQATELDIDITDEKLQADYLRDFMTAVFSHPAVEGITLWGFWEGIHSEPAPALYRKDWSKKPAALALEELLLRKWRTDISGITDKRGEFRVRGFLGSYEIRASAGGASGAVQAVLGRDGVSAGIKLKK
;
A
#
# COMPACT_ATOMS: atom_id res chain seq x y z
N MET A 1 44.21 -49.33 -13.74
CA MET A 1 44.66 -47.96 -13.47
C MET A 1 44.02 -46.91 -14.39
N LYS A 2 43.87 -47.08 -15.71
CA LYS A 2 43.28 -46.05 -16.61
C LYS A 2 41.80 -45.67 -16.33
N ARG A 3 40.95 -46.57 -15.82
CA ARG A 3 39.55 -46.28 -15.48
C ARG A 3 39.37 -45.49 -14.17
N PHE A 4 40.34 -45.56 -13.25
CA PHE A 4 40.32 -44.80 -11.99
C PHE A 4 40.74 -43.34 -12.17
N ILE A 5 41.60 -43.05 -13.14
CA ILE A 5 42.10 -41.70 -13.45
C ILE A 5 41.00 -40.87 -14.19
N LEU A 6 40.18 -41.52 -15.05
CA LEU A 6 39.05 -40.84 -15.71
C LEU A 6 37.92 -40.47 -14.74
N PHE A 7 37.72 -41.21 -13.67
CA PHE A 7 36.72 -40.90 -12.64
C PHE A 7 37.16 -39.68 -11.77
N LEU A 8 38.47 -39.57 -11.50
CA LEU A 8 39.02 -38.44 -10.76
C LEU A 8 39.05 -37.14 -11.58
N CYS A 9 39.31 -37.20 -12.89
CA CYS A 9 39.33 -36.02 -13.75
C CYS A 9 37.95 -35.41 -14.02
N GLY A 10 36.87 -36.19 -13.92
CA GLY A 10 35.50 -35.67 -14.03
C GLY A 10 34.93 -35.15 -12.71
N PHE A 11 35.43 -35.65 -11.58
CA PHE A 11 34.92 -35.26 -10.24
C PHE A 11 35.51 -33.93 -9.73
N LEU A 12 36.75 -33.62 -10.10
CA LEU A 12 37.42 -32.36 -9.68
C LEU A 12 36.78 -31.07 -10.24
N PRO A 13 36.43 -30.97 -11.53
CA PRO A 13 35.75 -29.76 -12.03
C PRO A 13 34.31 -29.62 -11.51
N ALA A 14 33.59 -30.75 -11.28
CA ALA A 14 32.27 -30.72 -10.69
C ALA A 14 32.30 -30.28 -9.21
N LEU A 15 33.30 -30.75 -8.46
CA LEU A 15 33.53 -30.33 -7.08
C LEU A 15 33.99 -28.85 -6.98
N ALA A 16 34.86 -28.42 -7.87
CA ALA A 16 35.28 -27.02 -7.97
C ALA A 16 34.11 -26.09 -8.36
N GLY A 17 33.23 -26.53 -9.28
CA GLY A 17 31.99 -25.82 -9.63
C GLY A 17 31.02 -25.75 -8.46
N LEU A 18 30.86 -26.82 -7.70
CA LEU A 18 30.03 -26.86 -6.49
C LEU A 18 30.58 -25.93 -5.39
N LEU A 19 31.90 -25.91 -5.21
CA LEU A 19 32.55 -25.03 -4.23
C LEU A 19 32.47 -23.56 -4.64
N ALA A 20 32.67 -23.25 -5.92
CA ALA A 20 32.51 -21.90 -6.46
C ALA A 20 31.03 -21.42 -6.36
N TYR A 21 30.09 -22.31 -6.65
CA TYR A 21 28.66 -22.05 -6.48
C TYR A 21 28.30 -21.84 -5.01
N ALA A 22 28.81 -22.67 -4.10
CA ALA A 22 28.62 -22.52 -2.67
C ALA A 22 29.23 -21.22 -2.12
N ALA A 23 30.40 -20.81 -2.62
CA ALA A 23 31.04 -19.55 -2.28
C ALA A 23 30.25 -18.34 -2.82
N TYR A 24 29.75 -18.43 -4.06
CA TYR A 24 28.86 -17.42 -4.64
C TYR A 24 27.55 -17.27 -3.87
N MET A 25 26.95 -18.38 -3.45
CA MET A 25 25.70 -18.42 -2.66
C MET A 25 25.90 -17.95 -1.21
N SER A 26 27.13 -17.90 -0.72
CA SER A 26 27.48 -17.42 0.63
C SER A 26 27.75 -15.92 0.67
N ARG A 27 27.84 -15.23 -0.47
CA ARG A 27 28.10 -13.78 -0.49
C ARG A 27 26.90 -13.04 0.08
N ILE A 28 27.18 -12.17 1.06
CA ILE A 28 26.20 -11.23 1.62
C ILE A 28 26.44 -9.86 0.98
N PRO A 29 25.41 -9.19 0.48
CA PRO A 29 25.54 -7.80 0.07
C PRO A 29 26.03 -6.94 1.25
N ALA A 30 27.05 -6.12 1.02
CA ALA A 30 27.48 -5.14 2.01
C ALA A 30 26.30 -4.25 2.40
N ALA A 31 26.05 -4.13 3.69
CA ALA A 31 25.01 -3.27 4.22
C ALA A 31 25.66 -2.18 5.09
N PRO A 32 25.22 -0.93 5.01
CA PRO A 32 25.65 0.08 5.97
C PRO A 32 25.26 -0.38 7.38
N PRO A 33 26.07 -0.05 8.41
CA PRO A 33 25.70 -0.34 9.79
C PRO A 33 24.36 0.34 10.13
N LEU A 34 23.64 -0.21 11.12
CA LEU A 34 22.52 0.50 11.72
C LEU A 34 23.05 1.82 12.33
N PRO A 35 22.28 2.91 12.29
CA PRO A 35 22.65 4.16 12.96
C PRO A 35 22.95 3.94 14.44
N ALA A 36 23.74 4.83 15.03
CA ALA A 36 24.06 4.77 16.45
C ALA A 36 22.79 4.99 17.32
N GLY A 37 22.61 4.12 18.29
CA GLY A 37 21.51 4.12 19.26
C GLY A 37 21.85 3.19 20.43
N THR A 38 20.90 2.94 21.32
CA THR A 38 21.09 2.02 22.44
C THR A 38 20.92 0.58 21.98
N ALA A 39 21.99 -0.22 21.99
CA ALA A 39 21.90 -1.64 21.72
C ALA A 39 21.15 -2.37 22.84
N LEU A 40 20.12 -3.10 22.49
CA LEU A 40 19.25 -3.81 23.43
C LEU A 40 19.68 -5.26 23.67
N ILE A 41 20.41 -5.86 22.73
CA ILE A 41 20.92 -7.23 22.80
C ILE A 41 22.42 -7.19 22.59
N LYS A 42 23.17 -8.00 23.30
CA LYS A 42 24.62 -8.13 23.07
C LYS A 42 24.86 -8.69 21.66
N ASN A 43 25.67 -8.03 20.84
CA ASN A 43 25.97 -8.39 19.45
C ASN A 43 26.44 -9.85 19.27
N SER A 44 27.04 -10.44 20.29
CA SER A 44 27.53 -11.81 20.29
C SER A 44 26.46 -12.85 20.63
N ALA A 45 25.23 -12.45 20.95
CA ALA A 45 24.22 -13.35 21.49
C ALA A 45 23.82 -14.48 20.51
N LEU A 46 23.75 -14.20 19.19
CA LEU A 46 23.58 -15.25 18.17
C LEU A 46 24.85 -16.08 17.90
N ALA A 47 25.96 -15.71 18.50
CA ALA A 47 27.21 -16.45 18.35
C ALA A 47 27.33 -17.65 19.31
N ASP A 48 26.57 -17.62 20.40
CA ASP A 48 26.54 -18.70 21.40
C ASP A 48 25.08 -19.21 21.51
N PRO A 49 24.79 -20.44 21.02
CA PRO A 49 23.47 -21.05 21.19
C PRO A 49 23.03 -21.18 22.65
N GLY A 50 24.00 -21.31 23.59
CA GLY A 50 23.73 -21.40 25.02
C GLY A 50 23.26 -20.07 25.65
N ALA A 51 23.49 -18.94 24.99
CA ALA A 51 22.96 -17.64 25.42
C ALA A 51 21.46 -17.46 25.11
N PHE A 52 20.87 -18.38 24.34
CA PHE A 52 19.44 -18.41 24.03
C PHE A 52 18.77 -19.52 24.81
N LEU A 53 17.73 -19.17 25.54
CA LEU A 53 16.83 -20.17 26.09
C LEU A 53 16.00 -20.73 24.93
N SER A 54 16.27 -21.99 24.56
CA SER A 54 15.36 -22.71 23.65
C SER A 54 14.16 -23.21 24.46
N ALA A 55 12.96 -22.88 24.06
CA ALA A 55 11.79 -23.63 24.45
C ALA A 55 11.56 -24.70 23.37
N GLY A 56 11.47 -25.96 23.75
CA GLY A 56 11.14 -27.04 22.82
C GLY A 56 11.74 -28.36 23.26
N SER A 57 10.87 -29.32 23.46
CA SER A 57 11.19 -30.75 23.55
C SER A 57 11.86 -31.22 22.25
N GLY A 58 12.72 -32.20 22.26
CA GLY A 58 13.37 -32.99 21.19
C GLY A 58 13.06 -32.82 19.70
N ALA A 59 12.16 -31.87 19.36
CA ALA A 59 11.72 -31.55 17.99
C ALA A 59 12.70 -30.65 17.21
N ALA A 60 13.74 -30.12 17.86
CA ALA A 60 14.73 -29.26 17.20
C ALA A 60 16.12 -29.37 17.79
N THR A 61 17.14 -29.14 16.95
CA THR A 61 18.53 -28.98 17.40
C THR A 61 19.05 -27.59 17.05
N LEU A 62 19.88 -27.05 17.95
CA LEU A 62 20.59 -25.80 17.78
C LEU A 62 22.08 -26.06 17.58
N ARG A 63 22.68 -25.41 16.59
CA ARG A 63 24.12 -25.55 16.33
C ARG A 63 24.74 -24.19 15.94
N ALA A 64 25.86 -23.85 16.54
CA ALA A 64 26.69 -22.76 16.09
C ALA A 64 27.36 -23.09 14.74
N ILE A 65 27.35 -22.14 13.82
CA ILE A 65 28.02 -22.23 12.52
C ILE A 65 29.13 -21.19 12.51
N LYS A 66 30.35 -21.61 12.20
CA LYS A 66 31.46 -20.72 11.91
C LYS A 66 31.52 -20.48 10.42
N ASN A 67 31.59 -19.23 9.99
CA ASN A 67 31.83 -18.89 8.60
C ASN A 67 32.65 -17.59 8.52
N PRO A 68 33.96 -17.69 8.23
CA PRO A 68 34.85 -16.52 8.21
C PRO A 68 34.58 -15.54 7.06
N ALA A 69 33.82 -15.95 6.02
CA ALA A 69 33.49 -15.12 4.87
C ALA A 69 32.25 -14.21 5.09
N LEU A 70 31.62 -14.27 6.26
CA LEU A 70 30.44 -13.48 6.59
C LEU A 70 30.84 -12.18 7.33
N PRO A 71 30.06 -11.09 7.20
CA PRO A 71 30.28 -9.89 8.03
C PRO A 71 30.06 -10.18 9.52
N PHE A 72 29.47 -11.31 9.88
CA PHE A 72 29.34 -11.82 11.26
C PHE A 72 30.07 -13.18 11.39
N LYS A 73 30.87 -13.31 12.42
CA LYS A 73 31.77 -14.47 12.59
C LYS A 73 31.04 -15.80 12.86
N ARG A 74 29.81 -15.77 13.34
CA ARG A 74 29.00 -16.93 13.73
C ARG A 74 27.53 -16.74 13.40
N ALA A 75 26.84 -17.86 13.18
CA ALA A 75 25.39 -17.94 13.02
C ALA A 75 24.84 -19.14 13.81
N VAL A 76 23.56 -19.13 14.10
CA VAL A 76 22.88 -20.26 14.73
C VAL A 76 22.07 -21.00 13.68
N ARG A 77 22.21 -22.32 13.65
CA ARG A 77 21.37 -23.22 12.85
C ARG A 77 20.28 -23.82 13.73
N ILE A 78 19.04 -23.64 13.33
CA ILE A 78 17.87 -24.33 13.88
C ILE A 78 17.47 -25.42 12.90
N ARG A 79 17.36 -26.65 13.36
CA ARG A 79 16.82 -27.77 12.59
C ARG A 79 15.63 -28.32 13.33
N THR A 80 14.45 -28.29 12.70
CA THR A 80 13.20 -28.87 13.19
C THR A 80 12.90 -30.15 12.43
N PHE A 81 12.37 -31.15 13.11
CA PHE A 81 12.12 -32.50 12.56
C PHE A 81 10.63 -32.72 12.29
N SER A 82 9.76 -31.91 12.89
CA SER A 82 8.31 -32.00 12.73
C SER A 82 7.67 -30.62 12.87
N LYS A 83 6.42 -30.53 12.49
CA LYS A 83 5.58 -29.34 12.78
C LYS A 83 5.16 -29.41 14.26
N SER A 84 5.34 -28.30 14.97
CA SER A 84 4.81 -28.11 16.31
C SER A 84 3.34 -27.69 16.26
N VAL A 85 2.60 -27.88 17.37
CA VAL A 85 1.23 -27.36 17.49
C VAL A 85 1.25 -25.83 17.37
N HIS A 86 2.22 -25.21 18.05
CA HIS A 86 2.44 -23.77 17.96
C HIS A 86 3.88 -23.46 17.51
N SER A 87 4.04 -22.44 16.67
CA SER A 87 5.36 -22.06 16.14
C SER A 87 6.37 -21.64 17.21
N TYR A 88 5.90 -21.17 18.35
CA TYR A 88 6.72 -20.76 19.48
C TYR A 88 7.24 -21.93 20.33
N GLU A 89 6.79 -23.15 20.13
CA GLU A 89 7.34 -24.34 20.82
C GLU A 89 8.79 -24.62 20.41
N VAL A 90 9.20 -24.12 19.23
CA VAL A 90 10.59 -24.09 18.81
C VAL A 90 10.99 -22.65 18.56
N GLN A 91 11.76 -22.08 19.47
CA GLN A 91 12.19 -20.68 19.36
C GLN A 91 13.57 -20.43 19.98
N LEU A 92 14.29 -19.44 19.43
CA LEU A 92 15.40 -18.76 20.08
C LEU A 92 14.88 -17.50 20.74
N ARG A 93 15.26 -17.21 21.97
CA ARG A 93 14.87 -15.96 22.65
C ARG A 93 16.03 -15.32 23.39
N ALA A 94 16.07 -14.00 23.39
CA ALA A 94 17.00 -13.18 24.15
C ALA A 94 16.28 -12.01 24.80
N GLN A 95 16.55 -11.75 26.07
CA GLN A 95 15.98 -10.61 26.79
C GLN A 95 16.76 -9.33 26.51
N THR A 96 16.08 -8.19 26.60
CA THR A 96 16.70 -6.87 26.46
C THR A 96 17.61 -6.54 27.63
N THR A 97 18.74 -5.90 27.36
CA THR A 97 19.73 -5.48 28.37
C THR A 97 19.50 -4.08 28.89
N ALA A 98 18.61 -3.31 28.27
CA ALA A 98 18.27 -1.96 28.66
C ALA A 98 16.73 -1.79 28.64
N PRO A 99 16.18 -0.79 29.35
CA PRO A 99 14.75 -0.53 29.34
C PRO A 99 14.27 -0.01 27.98
N VAL A 100 13.02 -0.29 27.66
CA VAL A 100 12.31 0.18 26.47
C VAL A 100 11.01 0.83 26.91
N ARG A 101 10.67 1.99 26.37
CA ARG A 101 9.43 2.71 26.67
C ARG A 101 8.41 2.55 25.57
N ALA A 102 7.14 2.62 25.91
CA ALA A 102 6.05 2.64 24.94
C ALA A 102 6.27 3.76 23.91
N GLY A 103 6.14 3.43 22.62
CA GLY A 103 6.42 4.36 21.53
C GLY A 103 7.88 4.56 21.16
N ASP A 104 8.84 3.94 21.89
CA ASP A 104 10.24 3.95 21.46
C ASP A 104 10.38 3.31 20.08
N ALA A 105 11.17 3.95 19.24
CA ALA A 105 11.48 3.51 17.90
C ALA A 105 12.66 2.52 17.94
N LEU A 106 12.45 1.31 17.45
CA LEU A 106 13.44 0.23 17.43
C LEU A 106 13.73 -0.25 16.01
N ALA A 107 14.95 -0.69 15.75
CA ALA A 107 15.28 -1.41 14.53
C ALA A 107 15.97 -2.72 14.86
N ALA A 108 15.46 -3.81 14.29
CA ALA A 108 16.09 -5.10 14.30
C ALA A 108 16.73 -5.38 12.93
N ARG A 109 17.92 -5.90 12.91
CA ARG A 109 18.61 -6.41 11.71
C ARG A 109 19.13 -7.80 11.97
N PHE A 110 18.91 -8.71 11.03
CA PHE A 110 19.48 -10.06 11.05
C PHE A 110 19.58 -10.62 9.63
N TYR A 111 20.25 -11.74 9.51
CA TYR A 111 20.40 -12.45 8.25
C TYR A 111 19.85 -13.87 8.40
N VAL A 112 19.12 -14.32 7.37
CA VAL A 112 18.57 -15.68 7.31
C VAL A 112 18.94 -16.37 6.02
N ARG A 113 19.15 -17.69 6.09
CA ARG A 113 19.22 -18.58 4.93
C ARG A 113 18.79 -20.00 5.29
N LYS A 114 18.54 -20.82 4.28
CA LYS A 114 18.43 -22.27 4.43
C LYS A 114 19.60 -22.98 3.73
N PRO A 115 20.03 -24.16 4.18
CA PRO A 115 20.95 -25.00 3.43
C PRO A 115 20.38 -25.39 2.06
N LEU A 116 21.26 -25.68 1.09
CA LEU A 116 20.91 -25.89 -0.33
C LEU A 116 19.80 -26.95 -0.52
N PHE A 117 19.87 -28.06 0.19
CA PHE A 117 18.94 -29.20 0.06
C PHE A 117 17.85 -29.22 1.15
N SER A 118 17.72 -28.18 1.94
CA SER A 118 16.64 -28.08 2.92
C SER A 118 15.32 -27.72 2.27
N PRO A 119 14.18 -28.21 2.81
CA PRO A 119 12.85 -27.71 2.44
C PRO A 119 12.74 -26.20 2.58
N SER A 120 11.59 -25.62 2.17
CA SER A 120 11.28 -24.21 2.46
C SER A 120 11.47 -23.96 3.96
N ALA A 121 12.12 -22.87 4.32
CA ALA A 121 12.39 -22.54 5.71
C ALA A 121 11.92 -21.10 6.02
N ARG A 122 11.35 -20.94 7.21
CA ARG A 122 10.81 -19.70 7.72
C ARG A 122 11.10 -19.55 9.20
N VAL A 123 11.36 -18.32 9.65
CA VAL A 123 11.30 -17.94 11.06
C VAL A 123 10.39 -16.75 11.22
N ASP A 124 9.69 -16.65 12.35
CA ASP A 124 9.03 -15.40 12.71
C ASP A 124 9.90 -14.66 13.73
N PHE A 125 10.25 -13.42 13.40
CA PHE A 125 10.87 -12.50 14.34
C PHE A 125 9.76 -11.86 15.17
N VAL A 126 9.91 -11.90 16.50
CA VAL A 126 8.94 -11.31 17.44
C VAL A 126 9.68 -10.49 18.48
N PHE A 127 9.20 -9.29 18.75
CA PHE A 127 9.57 -8.51 19.94
C PHE A 127 8.34 -8.36 20.83
N GLU A 128 8.44 -8.83 22.06
CA GLU A 128 7.30 -8.96 22.97
C GLU A 128 7.71 -8.77 24.43
N GLN A 129 6.73 -8.58 25.31
CA GLN A 129 6.92 -8.65 26.75
C GLN A 129 7.50 -10.03 27.13
N ALA A 130 8.48 -10.04 28.05
CA ALA A 130 9.06 -11.27 28.57
C ALA A 130 8.23 -11.78 29.76
N GLY A 131 7.38 -12.78 29.53
CA GLY A 131 6.43 -13.28 30.51
C GLY A 131 5.08 -12.52 30.52
N GLY A 132 4.18 -12.88 31.40
CA GLY A 132 2.84 -12.30 31.46
C GLY A 132 1.98 -12.69 30.25
N ASP A 133 1.35 -11.71 29.62
CA ASP A 133 0.48 -11.88 28.46
C ASP A 133 1.21 -11.92 27.12
N TYR A 134 2.53 -11.74 27.13
CA TYR A 134 3.37 -11.70 25.91
C TYR A 134 2.89 -10.68 24.88
N THR A 135 2.43 -9.51 25.32
CA THR A 135 2.05 -8.40 24.44
C THR A 135 3.15 -8.10 23.43
N LYS A 136 2.78 -8.11 22.14
CA LYS A 136 3.73 -8.00 21.02
C LYS A 136 3.80 -6.58 20.52
N SER A 137 5.03 -6.09 20.33
CA SER A 137 5.30 -4.86 19.58
C SER A 137 5.42 -5.13 18.08
N VAL A 138 5.93 -6.32 17.72
CA VAL A 138 6.06 -6.76 16.33
C VAL A 138 6.12 -8.28 16.26
N ALA A 139 5.54 -8.86 15.20
CA ALA A 139 5.63 -10.29 14.88
C ALA A 139 5.64 -10.45 13.34
N LEU A 140 6.80 -10.71 12.75
CA LEU A 140 6.97 -10.74 11.30
C LEU A 140 7.65 -12.01 10.81
N PRO A 141 7.15 -12.62 9.70
CA PRO A 141 7.78 -13.76 9.07
C PRO A 141 9.02 -13.35 8.26
N ALA A 142 10.05 -14.16 8.35
CA ALA A 142 11.25 -14.07 7.53
C ALA A 142 11.47 -15.40 6.79
N GLU A 143 11.16 -15.41 5.50
CA GLU A 143 11.40 -16.56 4.62
C GLU A 143 12.89 -16.71 4.32
N ALA A 144 13.43 -17.92 4.42
CA ALA A 144 14.83 -18.23 4.19
C ALA A 144 15.06 -18.85 2.81
N GLY A 145 15.77 -18.14 1.93
CA GLY A 145 16.32 -18.68 0.68
C GLY A 145 17.66 -19.37 0.89
N VAL A 146 18.23 -19.97 -0.16
CA VAL A 146 19.57 -20.59 -0.08
C VAL A 146 20.72 -19.58 0.05
N ARG A 147 20.49 -18.32 -0.38
CA ARG A 147 21.41 -17.20 -0.14
C ARG A 147 21.08 -16.55 1.19
N TRP A 148 22.09 -15.99 1.84
CA TRP A 148 21.87 -15.12 2.98
C TRP A 148 21.03 -13.91 2.54
N ARG A 149 19.90 -13.72 3.21
CA ARG A 149 19.03 -12.57 3.03
C ARG A 149 19.08 -11.71 4.29
N ARG A 150 19.36 -10.43 4.12
CA ARG A 150 19.24 -9.43 5.18
C ARG A 150 17.77 -9.13 5.42
N VAL A 151 17.41 -9.04 6.69
CA VAL A 151 16.08 -8.64 7.17
C VAL A 151 16.27 -7.44 8.08
N ASP A 152 15.68 -6.32 7.74
CA ASP A 152 15.62 -5.10 8.54
C ASP A 152 14.17 -4.88 8.96
N ILE A 153 13.91 -4.75 10.27
CA ILE A 153 12.58 -4.59 10.83
C ILE A 153 12.60 -3.37 11.76
N PRO A 154 12.21 -2.18 11.29
CA PRO A 154 11.89 -1.08 12.16
C PRO A 154 10.51 -1.31 12.80
N PHE A 155 10.32 -0.90 14.07
CA PHE A 155 9.06 -1.01 14.78
C PHE A 155 9.02 -0.09 16.00
N ARG A 156 7.85 0.09 16.61
CA ARG A 156 7.70 0.81 17.89
C ARG A 156 7.31 -0.14 18.99
N SER A 157 7.82 0.16 20.21
CA SER A 157 7.43 -0.59 21.39
C SER A 157 5.97 -0.34 21.75
N ALA A 158 5.22 -1.43 21.97
CA ALA A 158 3.84 -1.36 22.43
C ALA A 158 3.69 -1.01 23.91
N GLY A 159 4.74 -1.21 24.71
CA GLY A 159 4.68 -1.02 26.16
C GLY A 159 5.98 -0.51 26.78
N ASP A 160 5.91 -0.20 28.07
CA ASP A 160 7.05 0.13 28.91
C ASP A 160 7.62 -1.15 29.53
N TYR A 161 8.87 -1.46 29.21
CA TYR A 161 9.55 -2.66 29.65
C TYR A 161 10.86 -2.31 30.36
N PRO A 162 11.02 -2.58 31.65
CA PRO A 162 12.32 -2.56 32.31
C PRO A 162 13.33 -3.49 31.63
N ALA A 163 14.61 -3.30 31.87
CA ALA A 163 15.64 -4.22 31.39
C ALA A 163 15.31 -5.67 31.78
N GLY A 164 15.40 -6.60 30.81
CA GLY A 164 15.04 -8.00 30.98
C GLY A 164 13.54 -8.31 30.93
N LYS A 165 12.67 -7.30 30.80
CA LYS A 165 11.21 -7.49 30.74
C LYS A 165 10.62 -7.41 29.32
N ALA A 166 11.45 -7.18 28.31
CA ALA A 166 11.12 -7.45 26.91
C ALA A 166 12.09 -8.50 26.36
N GLN A 167 11.66 -9.19 25.31
CA GLN A 167 12.45 -10.23 24.66
C GLN A 167 12.27 -10.21 23.14
N VAL A 168 13.31 -10.67 22.46
CA VAL A 168 13.24 -11.07 21.06
C VAL A 168 13.07 -12.57 21.01
N THR A 169 12.23 -13.05 20.10
CA THR A 169 12.10 -14.47 19.76
C THR A 169 12.19 -14.66 18.26
N PHE A 170 12.88 -15.75 17.86
CA PHE A 170 12.84 -16.30 16.51
C PHE A 170 12.12 -17.62 16.57
N ARG A 171 10.85 -17.65 16.14
CA ARG A 171 9.99 -18.83 16.18
C ARG A 171 10.20 -19.66 14.92
N ALA A 172 10.38 -20.97 15.07
CA ALA A 172 10.74 -21.87 13.97
C ALA A 172 9.90 -23.16 13.89
N GLY A 173 8.90 -23.36 14.75
CA GLY A 173 8.09 -24.59 14.83
C GLY A 173 7.09 -24.78 13.68
N PHE A 174 7.44 -24.44 12.43
CA PHE A 174 6.52 -24.47 11.28
C PHE A 174 6.48 -25.82 10.54
N GLY A 175 7.44 -26.71 10.79
CA GLY A 175 7.53 -28.00 10.12
C GLY A 175 8.96 -28.48 10.00
N LEU A 176 9.18 -29.52 9.18
CA LEU A 176 10.52 -30.00 8.84
C LEU A 176 11.29 -28.91 8.10
N GLN A 177 12.29 -28.33 8.73
CA GLN A 177 13.10 -27.26 8.13
C GLN A 177 14.49 -27.16 8.76
N THR A 178 15.40 -26.51 8.04
CA THR A 178 16.68 -26.06 8.58
C THR A 178 16.88 -24.60 8.20
N VAL A 179 17.11 -23.73 9.17
CA VAL A 179 17.31 -22.30 8.98
C VAL A 179 18.55 -21.84 9.73
N ASP A 180 19.36 -21.01 9.08
CA ASP A 180 20.52 -20.33 9.66
C ASP A 180 20.15 -18.88 9.92
N ILE A 181 20.43 -18.37 11.12
CA ILE A 181 20.22 -16.99 11.54
C ILE A 181 21.56 -16.44 12.04
N GLY A 182 21.95 -15.24 11.58
CA GLY A 182 23.21 -14.61 11.99
C GLY A 182 23.16 -13.08 11.93
N GLY A 183 24.19 -12.45 12.50
CA GLY A 183 24.36 -10.99 12.44
C GLY A 183 23.22 -10.19 13.05
N PHE A 184 22.69 -10.62 14.20
CA PHE A 184 21.54 -9.97 14.81
C PHE A 184 21.93 -8.71 15.58
N GLU A 185 21.22 -7.64 15.31
CA GLU A 185 21.31 -6.35 15.99
C GLU A 185 19.90 -5.87 16.35
N LEU A 186 19.73 -5.27 17.53
CA LEU A 186 18.50 -4.60 17.96
C LEU A 186 18.87 -3.29 18.63
N ILE A 187 18.46 -2.17 18.03
CA ILE A 187 18.83 -0.82 18.44
C ILE A 187 17.57 -0.05 18.84
N ASN A 188 17.61 0.63 19.99
CA ASN A 188 16.58 1.57 20.44
C ASN A 188 17.04 3.01 20.19
N TYR A 189 16.22 3.80 19.50
CA TYR A 189 16.44 5.21 19.16
C TYR A 189 15.61 6.17 20.03
N GLY A 190 14.84 5.66 21.01
CA GLY A 190 13.93 6.44 21.81
C GLY A 190 12.66 6.88 21.08
N ARG A 191 11.83 7.70 21.75
CA ARG A 191 10.54 8.17 21.19
C ARG A 191 10.68 9.10 20.00
N THR A 192 11.70 9.94 20.01
CA THR A 192 12.01 10.92 18.96
C THR A 192 13.40 10.66 18.39
N PRO A 193 13.55 9.69 17.47
CA PRO A 193 14.83 9.41 16.85
C PRO A 193 15.35 10.66 16.13
N LYS A 194 16.65 10.92 16.20
CA LYS A 194 17.27 12.03 15.46
C LYS A 194 16.93 11.89 13.98
N ARG A 195 16.64 13.01 13.31
CA ARG A 195 16.34 13.06 11.88
C ARG A 195 17.43 12.29 11.11
N GLY A 196 17.03 11.28 10.37
CA GLY A 196 17.95 10.39 9.65
C GLY A 196 18.35 9.10 10.38
N SER A 197 18.17 8.98 11.71
CA SER A 197 18.55 7.76 12.46
C SER A 197 17.71 6.55 12.06
N PHE A 198 16.45 6.75 11.73
CA PHE A 198 15.55 5.72 11.22
C PHE A 198 15.60 5.59 9.70
N ALA A 199 15.89 6.69 8.99
CA ALA A 199 15.92 6.77 7.56
C ALA A 199 17.00 5.88 6.92
N SER A 200 18.13 5.65 7.60
CA SER A 200 19.20 4.81 7.08
C SER A 200 18.92 3.30 7.22
N SER A 201 17.96 2.90 8.07
CA SER A 201 17.40 1.54 8.08
C SER A 201 16.25 1.38 7.08
N GLY A 202 15.84 2.45 6.41
CA GLY A 202 14.71 2.56 5.52
C GLY A 202 14.83 1.66 4.29
N PHE A 203 14.46 0.42 4.48
CA PHE A 203 14.47 -0.63 3.48
C PHE A 203 13.11 -1.34 3.51
N TYR A 204 12.56 -1.58 2.36
CA TYR A 204 11.52 -2.59 2.17
C TYR A 204 12.00 -3.61 1.14
N GLU A 205 11.64 -4.86 1.32
CA GLU A 205 11.98 -5.93 0.40
C GLU A 205 11.41 -5.64 -0.99
N GLY A 206 12.22 -5.79 -2.04
CA GLY A 206 11.81 -5.50 -3.41
C GLY A 206 12.04 -4.04 -3.85
N ARG A 207 12.76 -3.22 -3.04
CA ARG A 207 13.16 -1.86 -3.42
C ARG A 207 14.22 -1.84 -4.54
N GLU A 208 15.04 -2.88 -4.62
CA GLU A 208 16.10 -2.97 -5.62
C GLU A 208 15.56 -2.87 -7.06
N ALA A 209 16.29 -2.21 -7.96
CA ALA A 209 15.85 -1.94 -9.34
C ALA A 209 15.50 -3.22 -10.12
N GLY A 210 16.22 -4.32 -9.89
CA GLY A 210 16.01 -5.62 -10.52
C GLY A 210 14.98 -6.52 -9.85
N ALA A 211 14.18 -6.03 -8.91
CA ALA A 211 13.17 -6.85 -8.24
C ALA A 211 12.14 -7.40 -9.24
N ARG A 212 11.97 -8.71 -9.25
CA ARG A 212 11.10 -9.44 -10.19
C ARG A 212 9.65 -8.93 -10.22
N TRP A 213 9.13 -8.49 -9.09
CA TRP A 213 7.76 -7.98 -9.02
C TRP A 213 7.50 -6.80 -9.96
N ARG A 214 8.54 -5.98 -10.28
CA ARG A 214 8.42 -4.83 -11.19
C ARG A 214 8.10 -5.25 -12.61
N THR A 215 8.79 -6.28 -13.11
CA THR A 215 8.53 -6.85 -14.43
C THR A 215 7.10 -7.40 -14.49
N VAL A 216 6.70 -8.18 -13.49
CA VAL A 216 5.34 -8.74 -13.41
C VAL A 216 4.28 -7.64 -13.31
N ALA A 217 4.53 -6.57 -12.54
CA ALA A 217 3.63 -5.43 -12.47
C ALA A 217 3.51 -4.70 -13.81
N GLN A 218 4.63 -4.50 -14.52
CA GLN A 218 4.61 -3.86 -15.84
C GLN A 218 3.84 -4.69 -16.87
N GLU A 219 4.02 -6.00 -16.90
CA GLU A 219 3.26 -6.92 -17.77
C GLU A 219 1.76 -6.86 -17.47
N ARG A 220 1.38 -6.83 -16.19
CA ARG A 220 -0.03 -6.66 -15.78
C ARG A 220 -0.60 -5.32 -16.22
N ILE A 221 0.12 -4.21 -16.00
CA ILE A 221 -0.29 -2.86 -16.43
C ILE A 221 -0.52 -2.86 -17.94
N GLU A 222 0.42 -3.39 -18.72
CA GLU A 222 0.30 -3.49 -20.18
C GLU A 222 -0.96 -4.25 -20.59
N LYS A 223 -1.28 -5.34 -19.90
CA LYS A 223 -2.43 -6.19 -20.20
C LYS A 223 -3.77 -5.58 -19.78
N ILE A 224 -3.86 -4.98 -18.58
CA ILE A 224 -5.16 -4.62 -17.99
C ILE A 224 -5.45 -3.12 -17.99
N ARG A 225 -4.42 -2.27 -18.17
CA ARG A 225 -4.56 -0.80 -18.15
C ARG A 225 -4.46 -0.17 -19.52
N LYS A 226 -4.24 -0.98 -20.58
CA LYS A 226 -4.19 -0.49 -21.95
C LYS A 226 -5.15 -1.28 -22.86
N GLY A 227 -5.63 -0.59 -23.90
CA GLY A 227 -6.46 -1.12 -24.95
C GLY A 227 -6.00 -0.66 -26.33
N ASN A 228 -6.63 -1.17 -27.38
CA ASN A 228 -6.32 -0.82 -28.76
C ASN A 228 -7.18 0.36 -29.23
N ILE A 229 -6.55 1.35 -29.86
CA ILE A 229 -7.21 2.46 -30.54
C ILE A 229 -7.02 2.24 -32.04
N THR A 230 -8.10 2.21 -32.81
CA THR A 230 -8.09 2.21 -34.27
C THR A 230 -8.70 3.53 -34.74
N VAL A 231 -7.90 4.32 -35.46
CA VAL A 231 -8.37 5.59 -36.05
C VAL A 231 -8.55 5.39 -37.54
N SER A 232 -9.76 5.64 -38.05
CA SER A 232 -10.06 5.58 -39.49
C SER A 232 -10.28 7.00 -40.01
N VAL A 233 -9.49 7.41 -40.99
CA VAL A 233 -9.54 8.76 -41.56
C VAL A 233 -10.09 8.70 -42.98
N ILE A 234 -11.12 9.53 -43.22
CA ILE A 234 -11.80 9.68 -44.53
C ILE A 234 -11.55 11.11 -45.03
N GLY A 235 -11.10 11.22 -46.25
CA GLY A 235 -10.89 12.49 -46.92
C GLY A 235 -12.19 13.28 -47.22
N PRO A 236 -12.08 14.53 -47.66
CA PRO A 236 -13.26 15.33 -48.08
C PRO A 236 -14.07 14.68 -49.21
N ASP A 237 -13.42 13.88 -50.04
CA ASP A 237 -14.02 13.10 -51.14
C ASP A 237 -14.78 11.85 -50.68
N GLY A 238 -14.81 11.55 -49.40
CA GLY A 238 -15.46 10.38 -48.82
C GLY A 238 -14.66 9.07 -48.92
N ARG A 239 -13.42 9.10 -49.44
CA ARG A 239 -12.51 7.95 -49.54
C ARG A 239 -11.56 7.87 -48.36
N PRO A 240 -11.05 6.63 -48.06
CA PRO A 240 -9.96 6.51 -47.10
C PRO A 240 -8.81 7.49 -47.41
N ALA A 241 -8.19 8.09 -46.42
CA ALA A 241 -7.11 9.03 -46.56
C ALA A 241 -5.75 8.42 -46.11
N PRO A 242 -5.05 7.69 -47.02
CA PRO A 242 -3.73 7.16 -46.74
C PRO A 242 -2.70 8.29 -46.50
N GLY A 243 -1.74 8.09 -45.57
CA GLY A 243 -0.71 9.09 -45.28
C GLY A 243 -1.21 10.32 -44.51
N ALA A 244 -2.47 10.32 -44.05
CA ALA A 244 -2.98 11.38 -43.20
C ALA A 244 -2.22 11.39 -41.85
N ALA A 245 -1.78 12.57 -41.41
CA ALA A 245 -1.19 12.73 -40.11
C ALA A 245 -2.25 12.55 -39.03
N VAL A 246 -1.94 11.75 -38.01
CA VAL A 246 -2.83 11.48 -36.87
C VAL A 246 -2.10 11.84 -35.59
N GLU A 247 -2.74 12.57 -34.70
CA GLU A 247 -2.31 12.86 -33.33
C GLU A 247 -3.32 12.27 -32.36
N VAL A 248 -2.86 11.40 -31.47
CA VAL A 248 -3.65 10.81 -30.38
C VAL A 248 -3.17 11.41 -29.08
N LYS A 249 -3.99 12.26 -28.46
CA LYS A 249 -3.68 12.99 -27.24
C LYS A 249 -4.50 12.45 -26.08
N PHE A 250 -3.84 11.96 -25.06
CA PHE A 250 -4.48 11.48 -23.83
C PHE A 250 -5.01 12.64 -22.99
N LEU A 251 -6.25 12.59 -22.55
CA LEU A 251 -6.87 13.63 -21.75
C LEU A 251 -6.97 13.24 -20.26
N ARG A 252 -7.53 12.05 -19.98
CA ARG A 252 -7.81 11.63 -18.60
C ARG A 252 -7.84 10.12 -18.47
N HIS A 253 -7.29 9.59 -17.36
CA HIS A 253 -7.38 8.17 -17.01
C HIS A 253 -8.81 7.73 -16.68
N SER A 254 -9.15 6.48 -17.01
CA SER A 254 -10.32 5.79 -16.45
C SER A 254 -10.06 5.29 -15.02
N PHE A 255 -8.80 5.03 -14.65
CA PHE A 255 -8.39 4.72 -13.28
C PHE A 255 -8.40 5.99 -12.44
N LEU A 256 -8.90 5.88 -11.19
CA LEU A 256 -9.02 7.02 -10.30
C LEU A 256 -7.69 7.31 -9.59
N PHE A 257 -7.04 8.40 -9.98
CA PHE A 257 -5.91 8.98 -9.25
C PHE A 257 -6.41 10.22 -8.53
N GLY A 258 -6.49 10.15 -7.21
CA GLY A 258 -7.11 11.17 -6.39
C GLY A 258 -6.22 11.80 -5.33
N SER A 259 -6.76 12.82 -4.69
CA SER A 259 -6.22 13.37 -3.45
C SER A 259 -7.33 13.90 -2.55
N ALA A 260 -7.14 13.79 -1.23
CA ALA A 260 -7.93 14.56 -0.28
C ALA A 260 -7.74 16.06 -0.51
N VAL A 261 -8.83 16.83 -0.38
CA VAL A 261 -8.86 18.28 -0.53
C VAL A 261 -9.45 18.96 0.71
N SER A 262 -8.84 20.05 1.14
CA SER A 262 -9.35 20.88 2.23
C SER A 262 -10.28 21.96 1.68
N SER A 263 -11.58 21.82 1.95
CA SER A 263 -12.61 22.78 1.51
C SER A 263 -12.35 24.19 2.00
N LYS A 264 -11.94 24.34 3.27
CA LYS A 264 -11.61 25.65 3.85
C LYS A 264 -10.45 26.30 3.10
N PHE A 265 -9.42 25.54 2.77
CA PHE A 265 -8.25 26.08 2.07
C PHE A 265 -8.57 26.52 0.64
N LEU A 266 -9.36 25.76 -0.10
CA LEU A 266 -9.72 26.07 -1.49
C LEU A 266 -10.41 27.44 -1.64
N PHE A 267 -11.17 27.88 -0.63
CA PHE A 267 -12.04 29.05 -0.74
C PHE A 267 -11.85 30.12 0.35
N ALA A 268 -11.15 29.82 1.46
CA ALA A 268 -10.96 30.74 2.58
C ALA A 268 -9.56 30.61 3.18
N GLY A 269 -9.17 31.61 3.98
CA GLY A 269 -8.08 31.50 4.96
C GLY A 269 -6.64 31.41 4.44
N ASN A 270 -6.36 31.68 3.14
CA ASN A 270 -4.99 31.66 2.63
C ASN A 270 -4.77 32.72 1.52
N ARG A 271 -3.49 32.93 1.15
CA ARG A 271 -3.13 33.84 0.04
C ARG A 271 -3.71 33.33 -1.28
N GLU A 272 -4.24 34.20 -2.13
CA GLU A 272 -4.83 33.83 -3.42
C GLU A 272 -3.87 33.06 -4.32
N GLU A 273 -2.59 33.37 -4.29
CA GLU A 273 -1.55 32.66 -5.04
C GLU A 273 -1.48 31.17 -4.63
N ASN A 274 -1.52 30.87 -3.33
CA ASN A 274 -1.52 29.48 -2.86
C ASN A 274 -2.80 28.73 -3.27
N LYS A 275 -3.96 29.38 -3.22
CA LYS A 275 -5.22 28.78 -3.67
C LYS A 275 -5.19 28.48 -5.18
N ARG A 276 -4.66 29.42 -5.98
CA ARG A 276 -4.48 29.24 -7.42
C ARG A 276 -3.56 28.05 -7.71
N ARG A 277 -2.35 28.02 -7.13
CA ARG A 277 -1.38 26.93 -7.30
C ARG A 277 -1.94 25.59 -6.84
N TYR A 278 -2.68 25.57 -5.74
CA TYR A 278 -3.31 24.35 -5.24
C TYR A 278 -4.30 23.78 -6.25
N ARG A 279 -5.21 24.61 -6.80
CA ARG A 279 -6.19 24.19 -7.80
C ARG A 279 -5.51 23.72 -9.09
N GLU A 280 -4.54 24.47 -9.60
CA GLU A 280 -3.79 24.12 -10.80
C GLU A 280 -3.04 22.79 -10.65
N THR A 281 -2.34 22.61 -9.52
CA THR A 281 -1.60 21.38 -9.23
C THR A 281 -2.56 20.19 -9.08
N PHE A 282 -3.69 20.39 -8.38
CA PHE A 282 -4.71 19.36 -8.24
C PHE A 282 -5.26 18.92 -9.60
N LEU A 283 -5.73 19.84 -10.42
CA LEU A 283 -6.31 19.54 -11.74
C LEU A 283 -5.29 18.95 -12.72
N LYS A 284 -4.01 19.27 -12.55
CA LYS A 284 -2.93 18.70 -13.35
C LYS A 284 -2.69 17.22 -13.05
N LEU A 285 -2.82 16.81 -11.78
CA LEU A 285 -2.40 15.49 -11.30
C LEU A 285 -3.56 14.52 -11.11
N PHE A 286 -4.73 15.00 -10.71
CA PHE A 286 -5.80 14.17 -10.17
C PHE A 286 -7.09 14.27 -10.99
N ASN A 287 -7.80 13.15 -11.06
CA ASN A 287 -9.13 13.03 -11.66
C ASN A 287 -10.20 12.59 -10.64
N SER A 288 -9.80 12.40 -9.39
CA SER A 288 -10.67 12.06 -8.27
C SER A 288 -10.32 12.88 -7.03
N ALA A 289 -11.28 13.11 -6.14
CA ALA A 289 -11.09 13.84 -4.90
C ALA A 289 -11.92 13.25 -3.76
N THR A 290 -11.39 13.35 -2.53
CA THR A 290 -12.13 13.17 -1.28
C THR A 290 -12.16 14.50 -0.54
N ILE A 291 -13.34 14.97 -0.12
CA ILE A 291 -13.44 16.14 0.77
C ILE A 291 -13.07 15.68 2.18
N GLU A 292 -11.88 16.11 2.66
CA GLU A 292 -11.23 15.57 3.86
C GLU A 292 -12.13 15.61 5.12
N ASN A 293 -12.81 16.71 5.38
CA ASN A 293 -13.56 16.92 6.62
C ASN A 293 -15.00 17.43 6.46
N GLY A 294 -15.30 18.10 5.35
CA GLY A 294 -16.55 18.86 5.20
C GLY A 294 -17.82 18.02 5.14
N LEU A 295 -17.69 16.71 4.84
CA LEU A 295 -18.78 15.75 4.74
C LEU A 295 -18.86 14.79 5.92
N LYS A 296 -18.02 14.92 6.95
CA LYS A 296 -18.14 14.13 8.18
C LYS A 296 -19.32 14.64 9.01
N TRP A 297 -20.08 13.75 9.60
CA TRP A 297 -21.32 14.10 10.32
C TRP A 297 -21.21 15.27 11.32
N PRO A 298 -20.16 15.39 12.16
CA PRO A 298 -20.01 16.54 13.06
C PRO A 298 -19.95 17.90 12.34
N PHE A 299 -19.64 17.89 11.04
CA PHE A 299 -19.47 19.09 10.21
C PHE A 299 -20.56 19.28 9.17
N TRP A 300 -21.49 18.34 9.07
CA TRP A 300 -22.60 18.35 8.12
C TRP A 300 -23.53 19.55 8.31
N LYS A 301 -23.75 19.98 9.55
CA LYS A 301 -24.53 21.18 9.87
C LYS A 301 -23.60 22.33 10.23
N GLY A 302 -23.75 23.50 9.59
CA GLY A 302 -22.99 24.70 9.88
C GLY A 302 -22.02 25.16 8.79
N ASN A 303 -21.07 26.04 9.16
CA ASN A 303 -20.19 26.74 8.21
C ASN A 303 -19.30 25.81 7.36
N ARG A 304 -18.95 24.63 7.84
CA ARG A 304 -18.13 23.70 7.09
C ARG A 304 -18.87 23.07 5.91
N LYS A 305 -20.18 22.91 6.02
CA LYS A 305 -21.04 22.47 4.91
C LYS A 305 -20.99 23.45 3.74
N ILE A 306 -21.03 24.76 3.99
CA ILE A 306 -20.96 25.78 2.94
C ILE A 306 -19.67 25.63 2.11
N TRP A 307 -18.55 25.35 2.76
CA TRP A 307 -17.29 25.14 2.06
C TRP A 307 -17.25 23.79 1.32
N ALA A 308 -17.86 22.74 1.88
CA ALA A 308 -18.00 21.45 1.22
C ALA A 308 -18.86 21.58 -0.06
N ASP A 309 -19.98 22.30 0.00
CA ASP A 309 -20.85 22.56 -1.17
C ASP A 309 -20.09 23.29 -2.29
N LYS A 310 -19.34 24.35 -1.95
CA LYS A 310 -18.51 25.06 -2.92
C LYS A 310 -17.42 24.16 -3.53
N THR A 311 -16.83 23.30 -2.70
CA THR A 311 -15.81 22.35 -3.15
C THR A 311 -16.41 21.31 -4.09
N ALA A 312 -17.54 20.72 -3.74
CA ALA A 312 -18.25 19.74 -4.57
C ALA A 312 -18.65 20.36 -5.91
N ALA A 313 -19.20 21.60 -5.90
CA ALA A 313 -19.55 22.31 -7.13
C ALA A 313 -18.32 22.56 -8.02
N TRP A 314 -17.18 22.98 -7.45
CA TRP A 314 -15.95 23.21 -8.20
C TRP A 314 -15.38 21.90 -8.77
N LEU A 315 -15.35 20.83 -7.99
CA LEU A 315 -14.89 19.51 -8.44
C LEU A 315 -15.74 18.99 -9.61
N ASN A 316 -17.07 19.05 -9.48
CA ASN A 316 -18.00 18.61 -10.52
C ASN A 316 -17.88 19.45 -11.80
N ALA A 317 -17.72 20.78 -11.69
CA ALA A 317 -17.51 21.67 -12.84
C ALA A 317 -16.22 21.35 -13.61
N ASN A 318 -15.22 20.72 -12.95
CA ASN A 318 -13.99 20.25 -13.58
C ASN A 318 -14.02 18.75 -13.92
N GLY A 319 -15.20 18.10 -13.81
CA GLY A 319 -15.39 16.69 -14.11
C GLY A 319 -14.58 15.74 -13.20
N ILE A 320 -14.29 16.14 -11.96
CA ILE A 320 -13.56 15.35 -10.98
C ILE A 320 -14.51 14.37 -10.28
N HIS A 321 -14.12 13.11 -10.23
CA HIS A 321 -14.87 12.09 -9.51
C HIS A 321 -14.80 12.35 -8.00
N LEU A 322 -15.94 12.61 -7.38
CA LEU A 322 -16.01 12.98 -5.95
C LEU A 322 -16.41 11.78 -5.10
N ARG A 323 -15.57 11.48 -4.10
CA ARG A 323 -15.82 10.53 -3.01
C ARG A 323 -16.30 11.29 -1.78
N GLY A 324 -17.47 10.93 -1.28
CA GLY A 324 -18.02 11.40 -0.01
C GLY A 324 -17.39 10.65 1.16
N HIS A 325 -16.88 11.36 2.13
CA HIS A 325 -16.21 10.79 3.30
C HIS A 325 -16.61 11.58 4.54
N THR A 326 -17.39 11.01 5.43
CA THR A 326 -18.02 9.70 5.48
C THR A 326 -19.40 9.82 6.11
N LEU A 327 -20.36 8.98 5.71
CA LEU A 327 -21.71 9.04 6.29
C LEU A 327 -21.70 8.63 7.77
N ILE A 328 -21.08 7.49 8.10
CA ILE A 328 -20.98 7.01 9.48
C ILE A 328 -19.53 6.62 9.83
N TRP A 329 -19.04 7.18 10.93
CA TRP A 329 -17.81 6.78 11.60
C TRP A 329 -18.17 6.38 13.04
N PRO A 330 -18.30 5.08 13.37
CA PRO A 330 -19.12 4.60 14.48
C PRO A 330 -18.44 4.62 15.86
N GLY A 331 -17.54 5.57 16.09
CA GLY A 331 -16.96 5.93 17.38
C GLY A 331 -17.63 7.17 17.97
N TRP A 332 -17.83 7.22 19.29
CA TRP A 332 -18.47 8.38 19.92
C TRP A 332 -17.74 9.71 19.69
N GLU A 333 -16.42 9.65 19.60
CA GLU A 333 -15.59 10.83 19.33
C GLU A 333 -15.79 11.41 17.92
N HIS A 334 -16.37 10.62 17.02
CA HIS A 334 -16.63 10.98 15.63
C HIS A 334 -18.10 11.39 15.39
N MET A 335 -18.93 11.37 16.43
CA MET A 335 -20.33 11.77 16.38
C MET A 335 -20.51 13.24 16.77
N PRO A 336 -21.55 13.92 16.26
CA PRO A 336 -21.97 15.21 16.81
C PRO A 336 -22.26 15.11 18.32
N GLU A 337 -22.02 16.20 19.04
CA GLU A 337 -22.20 16.23 20.51
C GLU A 337 -23.63 15.91 20.95
N ASP A 338 -24.63 16.40 20.21
CA ASP A 338 -26.04 16.13 20.46
C ASP A 338 -26.40 14.64 20.27
N ILE A 339 -25.78 13.96 19.31
CA ILE A 339 -25.92 12.52 19.08
C ILE A 339 -25.28 11.74 20.24
N GLY A 340 -24.15 12.21 20.76
CA GLY A 340 -23.52 11.62 21.95
C GLY A 340 -24.43 11.55 23.19
N LYS A 341 -25.42 12.44 23.30
CA LYS A 341 -26.44 12.46 24.36
C LYS A 341 -27.46 11.33 24.24
N LEU A 342 -27.55 10.68 23.08
CA LEU A 342 -28.47 9.57 22.81
C LEU A 342 -27.94 8.19 23.23
N LYS A 343 -26.78 8.11 23.90
CA LYS A 343 -26.19 6.84 24.39
C LYS A 343 -27.16 5.96 25.20
N GLY A 344 -28.06 6.59 25.96
CA GLY A 344 -29.05 5.91 26.78
C GLY A 344 -30.37 5.58 26.06
N ASP A 345 -30.53 5.94 24.79
CA ASP A 345 -31.76 5.75 24.02
C ASP A 345 -31.44 5.17 22.63
N PRO A 346 -31.25 3.85 22.52
CA PRO A 346 -30.88 3.20 21.26
C PRO A 346 -31.87 3.45 20.11
N GLU A 347 -33.15 3.60 20.38
CA GLU A 347 -34.17 3.81 19.34
C GLU A 347 -34.06 5.24 18.73
N LYS A 348 -33.88 6.25 19.59
CA LYS A 348 -33.63 7.61 19.10
C LYS A 348 -32.30 7.69 18.34
N LEU A 349 -31.27 6.99 18.80
CA LEU A 349 -29.99 6.93 18.11
C LEU A 349 -30.13 6.31 16.71
N ARG A 350 -30.88 5.18 16.58
CA ARG A 350 -31.19 4.58 15.27
C ARG A 350 -31.91 5.56 14.35
N GLY A 351 -32.90 6.25 14.88
CA GLY A 351 -33.64 7.29 14.13
C GLY A 351 -32.72 8.40 13.63
N ALA A 352 -31.88 8.95 14.50
CA ALA A 352 -30.95 10.03 14.15
C ALA A 352 -29.92 9.60 13.09
N ILE A 353 -29.36 8.39 13.20
CA ILE A 353 -28.42 7.83 12.21
C ILE A 353 -29.12 7.65 10.84
N ARG A 354 -30.30 7.05 10.82
CA ARG A 354 -31.10 6.87 9.60
C ARG A 354 -31.35 8.19 8.91
N ASP A 355 -31.83 9.18 9.68
CA ASP A 355 -32.23 10.46 9.14
C ASP A 355 -31.03 11.24 8.58
N HIS A 356 -29.88 11.19 9.28
CA HIS A 356 -28.63 11.77 8.79
C HIS A 356 -28.16 11.13 7.47
N ILE A 357 -28.09 9.79 7.40
CA ILE A 357 -27.64 9.10 6.17
C ILE A 357 -28.54 9.48 5.00
N LYS A 358 -29.89 9.45 5.20
CA LYS A 358 -30.84 9.77 4.15
C LYS A 358 -30.77 11.23 3.73
N GLU A 359 -30.65 12.16 4.67
CA GLU A 359 -30.55 13.60 4.40
C GLU A 359 -29.27 13.91 3.59
N GLU A 360 -28.11 13.45 4.06
CA GLU A 360 -26.84 13.80 3.43
C GLU A 360 -26.66 13.13 2.06
N ALA A 361 -26.94 11.85 1.95
CA ALA A 361 -26.84 11.14 0.68
C ALA A 361 -27.81 11.69 -0.38
N ALA A 362 -29.06 12.01 0.00
CA ALA A 362 -30.04 12.63 -0.90
C ALA A 362 -29.63 14.05 -1.33
N TYR A 363 -29.05 14.84 -0.42
CA TYR A 363 -28.59 16.20 -0.72
C TYR A 363 -27.46 16.23 -1.77
N TYR A 364 -26.56 15.24 -1.71
CA TYR A 364 -25.44 15.10 -2.63
C TYR A 364 -25.73 14.17 -3.82
N ARG A 365 -26.96 13.70 -3.99
CA ARG A 365 -27.34 12.87 -5.13
C ARG A 365 -26.93 13.52 -6.45
N GLY A 366 -26.20 12.76 -7.29
CA GLY A 366 -25.65 13.23 -8.56
C GLY A 366 -24.47 14.20 -8.45
N LYS A 367 -24.04 14.56 -7.23
CA LYS A 367 -22.87 15.41 -6.98
C LYS A 367 -21.68 14.59 -6.43
N VAL A 368 -21.98 13.55 -5.66
CA VAL A 368 -21.01 12.58 -5.13
C VAL A 368 -21.18 11.28 -5.90
N ALA A 369 -20.10 10.73 -6.41
CA ALA A 369 -20.13 9.52 -7.23
C ALA A 369 -20.02 8.23 -6.40
N GLU A 370 -19.41 8.33 -5.22
CA GLU A 370 -19.22 7.20 -4.29
C GLU A 370 -19.18 7.68 -2.85
N TRP A 371 -19.62 6.85 -1.89
CA TRP A 371 -19.65 7.16 -0.47
C TRP A 371 -18.89 6.10 0.35
N ASP A 372 -18.06 6.55 1.28
CA ASP A 372 -17.74 5.78 2.47
C ASP A 372 -18.97 5.78 3.38
N VAL A 373 -19.82 4.75 3.26
CA VAL A 373 -21.01 4.62 4.11
C VAL A 373 -20.59 4.37 5.54
N LEU A 374 -19.57 3.54 5.71
CA LEU A 374 -19.07 3.13 7.01
C LEU A 374 -17.54 3.18 7.03
N ASN A 375 -17.02 4.04 7.90
CA ASN A 375 -15.59 4.22 8.09
C ASN A 375 -15.10 3.54 9.36
N GLU A 376 -14.01 2.78 9.26
CA GLU A 376 -13.26 2.15 10.36
C GLU A 376 -14.11 1.25 11.30
N PRO A 377 -14.93 0.34 10.77
CA PRO A 377 -15.78 -0.52 11.61
C PRO A 377 -15.01 -1.50 12.49
N ILE A 378 -13.71 -1.75 12.19
CA ILE A 378 -12.92 -2.70 12.96
C ILE A 378 -12.29 -2.05 14.19
N GLY A 379 -11.95 -0.76 14.10
CA GLY A 379 -11.39 0.03 15.21
C GLY A 379 -12.47 0.68 16.08
N ASN A 380 -13.56 1.13 15.48
CA ASN A 380 -14.62 1.90 16.12
C ASN A 380 -15.90 1.07 16.17
N GLN A 381 -16.18 0.49 17.31
CA GLN A 381 -17.31 -0.45 17.48
C GLN A 381 -18.35 0.00 18.52
N GLU A 382 -18.19 1.18 19.11
CA GLU A 382 -19.05 1.61 20.22
C GLU A 382 -20.51 1.74 19.80
N ILE A 383 -20.79 2.31 18.62
CA ILE A 383 -22.16 2.47 18.12
C ILE A 383 -22.74 1.13 17.68
N THR A 384 -21.97 0.32 16.93
CA THR A 384 -22.39 -1.01 16.49
C THR A 384 -22.53 -1.98 17.66
N GLY A 385 -21.68 -1.85 18.69
CA GLY A 385 -21.78 -2.62 19.94
C GLY A 385 -23.07 -2.31 20.71
N LEU A 386 -23.50 -1.05 20.73
CA LEU A 386 -24.73 -0.62 21.38
C LEU A 386 -25.98 -1.03 20.57
N LEU A 387 -25.97 -0.83 19.26
CA LEU A 387 -27.14 -1.02 18.42
C LEU A 387 -27.27 -2.44 17.84
N GLY A 388 -26.19 -3.20 17.86
CA GLY A 388 -26.09 -4.54 17.30
C GLY A 388 -25.51 -4.57 15.88
N PRO A 389 -24.93 -5.72 15.47
CA PRO A 389 -24.17 -5.85 14.21
C PRO A 389 -25.05 -5.67 12.95
N GLY A 390 -26.37 -5.87 13.06
CA GLY A 390 -27.32 -5.71 11.95
C GLY A 390 -27.52 -4.26 11.51
N GLU A 391 -27.13 -3.29 12.33
CA GLU A 391 -27.32 -1.87 11.98
C GLU A 391 -26.47 -1.45 10.78
N ALA A 392 -25.26 -1.96 10.64
CA ALA A 392 -24.42 -1.67 9.48
C ALA A 392 -25.13 -2.00 8.15
N LEU A 393 -25.90 -3.08 8.09
CA LEU A 393 -26.69 -3.45 6.90
C LEU A 393 -27.71 -2.38 6.56
N LYS A 394 -28.42 -1.88 7.58
CA LYS A 394 -29.43 -0.82 7.41
C LYS A 394 -28.79 0.49 6.93
N TRP A 395 -27.59 0.82 7.41
CA TRP A 395 -26.90 2.04 6.98
C TRP A 395 -26.58 2.02 5.49
N PHE A 396 -26.13 0.88 4.96
CA PHE A 396 -25.94 0.71 3.51
C PHE A 396 -27.27 0.78 2.75
N GLN A 397 -28.35 0.20 3.27
CA GLN A 397 -29.68 0.29 2.68
C GLN A 397 -30.20 1.73 2.63
N TYR A 398 -30.09 2.48 3.72
CA TYR A 398 -30.50 3.90 3.79
C TYR A 398 -29.72 4.77 2.80
N ALA A 399 -28.42 4.56 2.67
CA ALA A 399 -27.60 5.28 1.70
C ALA A 399 -28.02 4.96 0.26
N HIS A 400 -28.27 3.67 -0.05
CA HIS A 400 -28.74 3.25 -1.37
C HIS A 400 -30.14 3.78 -1.70
N GLU A 401 -31.08 3.76 -0.77
CA GLU A 401 -32.41 4.33 -0.93
C GLU A 401 -32.34 5.84 -1.21
N ALA A 402 -31.42 6.52 -0.51
CA ALA A 402 -31.24 7.96 -0.66
C ALA A 402 -30.56 8.34 -1.98
N ASP A 403 -29.54 7.58 -2.42
CA ASP A 403 -28.89 7.75 -3.72
C ASP A 403 -28.55 6.39 -4.37
N PRO A 404 -29.46 5.81 -5.18
CA PRO A 404 -29.21 4.54 -5.86
C PRO A 404 -28.08 4.58 -6.89
N SER A 405 -27.65 5.78 -7.32
CA SER A 405 -26.59 5.95 -8.31
C SER A 405 -25.18 5.97 -7.72
N ALA A 406 -25.05 6.28 -6.43
CA ALA A 406 -23.77 6.32 -5.76
C ALA A 406 -23.20 4.92 -5.48
N ARG A 407 -21.89 4.76 -5.65
CA ARG A 407 -21.16 3.54 -5.29
C ARG A 407 -20.88 3.55 -3.79
N LEU A 408 -21.27 2.49 -3.09
CA LEU A 408 -21.18 2.42 -1.64
C LEU A 408 -19.98 1.58 -1.18
N TYR A 409 -19.15 2.16 -0.32
CA TYR A 409 -17.91 1.56 0.19
C TYR A 409 -17.96 1.38 1.70
N VAL A 410 -17.26 0.37 2.18
CA VAL A 410 -16.72 0.28 3.53
C VAL A 410 -15.22 0.62 3.48
N ASN A 411 -14.69 1.36 4.46
CA ASN A 411 -13.33 1.84 4.47
C ASN A 411 -12.65 1.56 5.82
N ASP A 412 -11.42 1.02 5.82
CA ASP A 412 -10.68 0.77 7.08
C ASP A 412 -9.17 0.92 6.90
N TYR A 413 -8.47 1.15 8.03
CA TYR A 413 -7.01 1.26 8.14
C TYR A 413 -6.37 -0.05 8.63
N GLY A 414 -5.04 -0.11 8.68
CA GLY A 414 -4.31 -1.26 9.23
C GLY A 414 -4.34 -2.51 8.35
N ILE A 415 -4.73 -2.40 7.08
CA ILE A 415 -4.89 -3.55 6.17
C ILE A 415 -3.68 -3.72 5.26
N LEU A 416 -3.21 -2.63 4.64
CA LEU A 416 -2.05 -2.61 3.75
C LEU A 416 -0.78 -2.12 4.43
N ASP A 417 -0.89 -1.27 5.41
CA ASP A 417 0.17 -0.75 6.28
C ASP A 417 0.64 -1.83 7.29
N ASP A 418 1.39 -1.46 8.30
CA ASP A 418 1.97 -2.37 9.31
C ASP A 418 2.67 -3.59 8.67
N PHE A 419 3.54 -3.34 7.66
CA PHE A 419 4.20 -4.36 6.83
C PHE A 419 3.24 -5.29 6.09
N GLY A 420 1.94 -5.02 6.04
CA GLY A 420 0.88 -5.92 5.57
C GLY A 420 0.78 -7.20 6.42
N ALA A 421 1.13 -7.12 7.69
CA ALA A 421 1.34 -8.28 8.56
C ALA A 421 0.27 -8.45 9.64
N ASP A 422 -0.56 -7.45 9.88
CA ASP A 422 -1.68 -7.56 10.82
C ASP A 422 -2.76 -8.50 10.28
N LYS A 423 -2.48 -9.79 10.45
CA LYS A 423 -3.38 -10.84 9.97
C LYS A 423 -4.71 -10.82 10.72
N GLU A 424 -4.71 -10.51 12.01
CA GLU A 424 -5.93 -10.49 12.81
C GLU A 424 -6.89 -9.40 12.32
N ARG A 425 -6.36 -8.18 12.08
CA ARG A 425 -7.17 -7.10 11.53
C ARG A 425 -7.68 -7.41 10.13
N GLN A 426 -6.83 -7.99 9.27
CA GLN A 426 -7.24 -8.45 7.95
C GLN A 426 -8.34 -9.52 8.03
N ASP A 427 -8.24 -10.50 8.95
CA ASP A 427 -9.24 -11.55 9.16
C ASP A 427 -10.58 -10.93 9.60
N ARG A 428 -10.56 -10.00 10.56
CA ARG A 428 -11.75 -9.29 11.06
C ARG A 428 -12.41 -8.45 9.97
N TYR A 429 -11.63 -7.71 9.19
CA TYR A 429 -12.16 -6.87 8.12
C TYR A 429 -12.76 -7.72 6.98
N GLU A 430 -12.08 -8.80 6.58
CA GLU A 430 -12.62 -9.75 5.61
C GLU A 430 -13.92 -10.38 6.09
N ALA A 431 -13.97 -10.82 7.35
CA ALA A 431 -15.19 -11.41 7.95
C ALA A 431 -16.35 -10.40 7.96
N PHE A 432 -16.09 -9.15 8.31
CA PHE A 432 -17.09 -8.09 8.29
C PHE A 432 -17.64 -7.84 6.88
N ILE A 433 -16.76 -7.76 5.87
CA ILE A 433 -17.18 -7.59 4.48
C ILE A 433 -18.01 -8.80 4.01
N ARG A 434 -17.62 -10.02 4.33
CA ARG A 434 -18.39 -11.23 4.04
C ARG A 434 -19.79 -11.17 4.66
N TYR A 435 -19.89 -10.75 5.93
CA TYR A 435 -21.16 -10.55 6.59
C TYR A 435 -22.07 -9.57 5.81
N LEU A 436 -21.54 -8.43 5.35
CA LEU A 436 -22.30 -7.48 4.53
C LEU A 436 -22.77 -8.12 3.21
N LEU A 437 -21.91 -8.87 2.54
CA LEU A 437 -22.21 -9.52 1.25
C LEU A 437 -23.26 -10.65 1.39
N GLU A 438 -23.11 -11.51 2.39
CA GLU A 438 -24.01 -12.63 2.68
C GLU A 438 -25.42 -12.13 3.03
N ASN A 439 -25.51 -10.99 3.71
CA ASN A 439 -26.77 -10.32 4.03
C ASN A 439 -27.24 -9.31 2.96
N LYS A 440 -26.65 -9.37 1.74
CA LYS A 440 -27.08 -8.60 0.57
C LYS A 440 -27.06 -7.08 0.77
N ALA A 441 -26.15 -6.56 1.59
CA ALA A 441 -25.91 -5.11 1.65
C ALA A 441 -25.54 -4.60 0.24
N PRO A 442 -26.04 -3.42 -0.17
CA PRO A 442 -25.69 -2.83 -1.47
C PRO A 442 -24.26 -2.29 -1.49
N LEU A 443 -23.30 -3.13 -1.07
CA LEU A 443 -21.87 -2.83 -1.07
C LEU A 443 -21.32 -2.90 -2.48
N TYR A 444 -20.78 -1.77 -2.96
CA TYR A 444 -20.10 -1.72 -4.25
C TYR A 444 -18.63 -2.13 -4.12
N GLY A 445 -17.86 -1.55 -3.19
CA GLY A 445 -16.43 -1.72 -3.13
C GLY A 445 -15.83 -1.66 -1.72
N ILE A 446 -14.52 -1.89 -1.66
CA ILE A 446 -13.72 -2.01 -0.45
C ILE A 446 -12.66 -0.91 -0.44
N GLY A 447 -12.67 -0.07 0.59
CA GLY A 447 -11.64 0.93 0.85
C GLY A 447 -10.56 0.41 1.78
N LEU A 448 -9.30 0.68 1.43
CA LEU A 448 -8.11 0.37 2.22
C LEU A 448 -7.34 1.68 2.39
N GLN A 449 -7.34 2.28 3.59
CA GLN A 449 -6.84 3.65 3.81
C GLN A 449 -5.39 3.84 3.35
N SER A 450 -4.48 2.94 3.75
CA SER A 450 -3.08 2.96 3.28
C SER A 450 -2.21 4.08 3.89
N HIS A 451 -2.34 4.30 5.19
CA HIS A 451 -1.50 5.22 5.95
C HIS A 451 -0.18 4.56 6.35
N PHE A 452 0.89 4.89 5.63
CA PHE A 452 2.23 4.35 5.91
C PHE A 452 3.04 5.32 6.75
N ARG A 453 3.69 4.79 7.74
CA ARG A 453 4.69 5.51 8.52
C ARG A 453 6.07 4.90 8.22
N TRP A 454 6.77 4.45 9.23
CA TRP A 454 8.05 3.75 9.07
C TRP A 454 7.88 2.27 8.66
N GLU A 455 6.67 1.69 8.80
CA GLU A 455 6.31 0.29 8.46
C GLU A 455 5.94 0.13 6.98
N LEU A 456 6.92 0.21 6.11
CA LEU A 456 6.68 0.11 4.67
C LEU A 456 6.43 -1.33 4.24
N THR A 457 5.25 -1.61 3.75
CA THR A 457 4.86 -2.94 3.27
C THR A 457 5.54 -3.27 1.94
N PRO A 458 6.29 -4.38 1.85
CA PRO A 458 6.91 -4.80 0.60
C PRO A 458 5.88 -4.96 -0.53
N PRO A 459 6.18 -4.53 -1.77
CA PRO A 459 5.24 -4.62 -2.91
C PRO A 459 4.67 -6.01 -3.15
N VAL A 460 5.47 -7.07 -2.96
CA VAL A 460 4.99 -8.46 -3.08
C VAL A 460 3.94 -8.77 -2.01
N ARG A 461 4.06 -8.20 -0.83
CA ARG A 461 3.08 -8.40 0.25
C ARG A 461 1.83 -7.56 0.04
N LEU A 462 1.97 -6.32 -0.43
CA LEU A 462 0.83 -5.51 -0.88
C LEU A 462 -0.04 -6.29 -1.87
N LEU A 463 0.58 -6.87 -2.90
CA LEU A 463 -0.12 -7.68 -3.90
C LEU A 463 -0.81 -8.90 -3.28
N LYS A 464 -0.17 -9.60 -2.33
CA LYS A 464 -0.80 -10.75 -1.63
C LYS A 464 -2.02 -10.35 -0.80
N VAL A 465 -1.98 -9.18 -0.13
CA VAL A 465 -3.13 -8.68 0.62
C VAL A 465 -4.25 -8.29 -0.36
N LEU A 466 -3.93 -7.60 -1.44
CA LEU A 466 -4.91 -7.26 -2.49
C LEU A 466 -5.53 -8.52 -3.13
N ASP A 467 -4.71 -9.57 -3.45
CA ASP A 467 -5.19 -10.87 -3.93
C ASP A 467 -6.17 -11.53 -2.94
N ARG A 468 -5.96 -11.35 -1.63
CA ARG A 468 -6.85 -11.85 -0.58
C ARG A 468 -8.23 -11.18 -0.67
N PHE A 469 -8.27 -9.84 -0.68
CA PHE A 469 -9.53 -9.09 -0.73
C PHE A 469 -10.22 -9.16 -2.10
N GLN A 470 -9.49 -9.37 -3.19
CA GLN A 470 -10.07 -9.62 -4.53
C GLN A 470 -11.04 -10.81 -4.53
N ARG A 471 -10.81 -11.83 -3.69
CA ARG A 471 -11.67 -13.02 -3.61
C ARG A 471 -13.09 -12.71 -3.13
N LEU A 472 -13.31 -11.52 -2.58
CA LEU A 472 -14.63 -11.02 -2.19
C LEU A 472 -15.45 -10.53 -3.40
N GLY A 473 -14.86 -10.49 -4.60
CA GLY A 473 -15.54 -10.14 -5.85
C GLY A 473 -15.94 -8.67 -5.97
N LYS A 474 -15.35 -7.79 -5.16
CA LYS A 474 -15.64 -6.35 -5.16
C LYS A 474 -14.42 -5.53 -5.58
N PRO A 475 -14.62 -4.39 -6.26
CA PRO A 475 -13.56 -3.44 -6.52
C PRO A 475 -12.89 -2.96 -5.23
N ILE A 476 -11.60 -2.65 -5.33
CA ILE A 476 -10.77 -2.15 -4.21
C ILE A 476 -10.26 -0.75 -4.55
N GLN A 477 -10.19 0.13 -3.57
CA GLN A 477 -9.48 1.41 -3.67
C GLN A 477 -8.49 1.57 -2.50
N ALA A 478 -7.29 2.10 -2.78
CA ALA A 478 -6.42 2.69 -1.77
C ALA A 478 -6.90 4.13 -1.54
N THR A 479 -7.54 4.39 -0.41
CA THR A 479 -8.41 5.55 -0.24
C THR A 479 -7.76 6.77 0.40
N GLU A 480 -6.64 6.59 1.13
CA GLU A 480 -6.06 7.63 1.98
C GLU A 480 -4.53 7.53 2.05
N LEU A 481 -3.90 7.25 0.89
CA LEU A 481 -2.46 7.02 0.84
C LEU A 481 -1.67 8.22 1.37
N ASP A 482 -0.95 8.00 2.44
CA ASP A 482 0.15 8.85 2.87
C ASP A 482 1.37 8.03 3.30
N ILE A 483 2.55 8.64 3.22
CA ILE A 483 3.83 7.99 3.54
C ILE A 483 4.60 8.94 4.45
N ASP A 484 4.33 8.83 5.75
CA ASP A 484 4.89 9.70 6.79
C ASP A 484 6.29 9.24 7.21
N ILE A 485 7.26 9.49 6.34
CA ILE A 485 8.68 9.26 6.60
C ILE A 485 9.51 10.47 6.22
N THR A 486 10.56 10.72 6.98
CA THR A 486 11.42 11.91 6.80
C THR A 486 12.52 11.71 5.75
N ASP A 487 12.83 10.47 5.35
CA ASP A 487 13.74 10.19 4.23
C ASP A 487 12.99 10.40 2.91
N GLU A 488 13.15 11.58 2.33
CA GLU A 488 12.45 11.95 1.09
C GLU A 488 12.79 11.03 -0.10
N LYS A 489 13.99 10.44 -0.12
CA LYS A 489 14.35 9.49 -1.19
C LYS A 489 13.64 8.16 -1.01
N LEU A 490 13.58 7.64 0.21
CA LEU A 490 12.81 6.44 0.53
C LEU A 490 11.32 6.66 0.28
N GLN A 491 10.77 7.83 0.68
CA GLN A 491 9.40 8.23 0.41
C GLN A 491 9.09 8.18 -1.09
N ALA A 492 9.95 8.76 -1.91
CA ALA A 492 9.79 8.77 -3.37
C ALA A 492 9.87 7.37 -3.98
N ASP A 493 10.82 6.55 -3.53
CA ASP A 493 10.97 5.17 -3.98
C ASP A 493 9.75 4.33 -3.59
N TYR A 494 9.27 4.47 -2.36
CA TYR A 494 8.11 3.73 -1.90
C TYR A 494 6.80 4.19 -2.56
N LEU A 495 6.60 5.50 -2.72
CA LEU A 495 5.44 6.03 -3.45
C LEU A 495 5.39 5.47 -4.88
N ARG A 496 6.52 5.52 -5.60
CA ARG A 496 6.61 4.93 -6.95
C ARG A 496 6.25 3.45 -6.96
N ASP A 497 6.78 2.70 -6.02
CA ASP A 497 6.62 1.25 -5.95
C ASP A 497 5.22 0.83 -5.49
N PHE A 498 4.66 1.52 -4.49
CA PHE A 498 3.28 1.36 -4.06
C PHE A 498 2.31 1.63 -5.21
N MET A 499 2.43 2.81 -5.84
CA MET A 499 1.60 3.20 -6.98
C MET A 499 1.67 2.15 -8.10
N THR A 500 2.88 1.67 -8.43
CA THR A 500 3.07 0.68 -9.49
C THR A 500 2.47 -0.68 -9.14
N ALA A 501 2.69 -1.18 -7.92
CA ALA A 501 2.15 -2.45 -7.47
C ALA A 501 0.62 -2.43 -7.44
N VAL A 502 0.03 -1.39 -6.84
CA VAL A 502 -1.42 -1.24 -6.68
C VAL A 502 -2.11 -0.98 -8.03
N PHE A 503 -1.55 -0.12 -8.89
CA PHE A 503 -2.05 0.11 -10.25
C PHE A 503 -1.99 -1.14 -11.12
N SER A 504 -1.03 -2.04 -10.88
CA SER A 504 -0.93 -3.31 -11.61
C SER A 504 -1.97 -4.34 -11.19
N HIS A 505 -2.70 -4.12 -10.07
CA HIS A 505 -3.62 -5.12 -9.54
C HIS A 505 -5.01 -5.04 -10.20
N PRO A 506 -5.58 -6.16 -10.72
CA PRO A 506 -6.80 -6.13 -11.52
C PRO A 506 -8.06 -5.69 -10.75
N ALA A 507 -8.15 -5.96 -9.44
CA ALA A 507 -9.29 -5.58 -8.62
C ALA A 507 -9.25 -4.11 -8.16
N VAL A 508 -8.11 -3.40 -8.34
CA VAL A 508 -8.00 -2.01 -7.89
C VAL A 508 -8.46 -1.06 -8.98
N GLU A 509 -9.30 -0.09 -8.61
CA GLU A 509 -9.83 0.93 -9.52
C GLU A 509 -9.43 2.37 -9.16
N GLY A 510 -8.82 2.58 -7.98
CA GLY A 510 -8.40 3.92 -7.55
C GLY A 510 -7.32 3.93 -6.49
N ILE A 511 -6.55 5.04 -6.48
CA ILE A 511 -5.58 5.39 -5.44
C ILE A 511 -5.77 6.87 -5.13
N THR A 512 -6.10 7.20 -3.89
CA THR A 512 -6.28 8.58 -3.41
C THR A 512 -5.22 8.89 -2.36
N LEU A 513 -4.44 9.95 -2.59
CA LEU A 513 -3.48 10.48 -1.61
C LEU A 513 -4.22 11.25 -0.51
N TRP A 514 -3.73 11.17 0.74
CA TRP A 514 -4.36 11.92 1.85
C TRP A 514 -3.79 13.34 1.98
N GLY A 515 -3.75 14.07 0.85
CA GLY A 515 -3.20 15.40 0.70
C GLY A 515 -1.89 15.41 -0.11
N PHE A 516 -1.46 16.62 -0.54
CA PHE A 516 -0.26 16.75 -1.39
C PHE A 516 0.60 17.99 -1.11
N TRP A 517 0.12 18.96 -0.34
CA TRP A 517 0.84 20.21 -0.06
C TRP A 517 1.01 20.46 1.44
N GLU A 518 2.25 20.75 1.88
CA GLU A 518 2.60 20.97 3.30
C GLU A 518 1.84 22.13 3.96
N GLY A 519 1.32 23.08 3.16
CA GLY A 519 0.66 24.26 3.70
C GLY A 519 -0.66 23.99 4.40
N ILE A 520 -1.25 22.80 4.20
CA ILE A 520 -2.53 22.39 4.80
C ILE A 520 -2.49 20.98 5.38
N HIS A 521 -1.44 20.20 5.11
CA HIS A 521 -1.30 18.87 5.64
C HIS A 521 -1.07 18.93 7.16
N SER A 522 -1.81 18.15 7.94
CA SER A 522 -1.62 18.06 9.40
C SER A 522 -0.22 17.53 9.74
N GLU A 523 0.25 16.55 8.97
CA GLU A 523 1.60 16.00 9.04
C GLU A 523 2.39 16.45 7.79
N PRO A 524 3.48 17.24 7.93
CA PRO A 524 4.20 17.77 6.77
C PRO A 524 4.96 16.72 5.96
N ALA A 525 5.42 15.65 6.62
CA ALA A 525 6.28 14.66 5.96
C ALA A 525 5.62 13.94 4.78
N PRO A 526 4.34 13.53 4.82
CA PRO A 526 3.68 12.87 3.69
C PRO A 526 3.47 13.74 2.45
N ALA A 527 3.44 15.07 2.62
CA ALA A 527 3.15 15.97 1.50
C ALA A 527 4.19 15.87 0.37
N LEU A 528 3.74 16.07 -0.86
CA LEU A 528 4.55 16.02 -2.07
C LEU A 528 5.24 17.36 -2.36
N TYR A 529 4.56 18.47 -2.09
CA TYR A 529 5.04 19.84 -2.30
C TYR A 529 5.24 20.53 -0.96
N ARG A 530 6.37 21.22 -0.81
CA ARG A 530 6.67 22.02 0.39
C ARG A 530 5.80 23.27 0.45
N LYS A 531 5.82 23.95 1.59
CA LYS A 531 5.03 25.20 1.79
C LYS A 531 5.29 26.27 0.73
N ASP A 532 6.53 26.33 0.19
CA ASP A 532 6.93 27.24 -0.88
C ASP A 532 6.64 26.72 -2.30
N TRP A 533 5.94 25.58 -2.41
CA TRP A 533 5.63 24.86 -3.65
C TRP A 533 6.83 24.20 -4.34
N SER A 534 8.00 24.18 -3.72
CA SER A 534 9.10 23.35 -4.23
C SER A 534 8.74 21.88 -4.13
N LYS A 535 9.18 21.11 -5.13
CA LYS A 535 8.84 19.68 -5.22
C LYS A 535 9.76 18.85 -4.34
N LYS A 536 9.19 17.92 -3.56
CA LYS A 536 9.95 16.83 -2.98
C LYS A 536 10.25 15.77 -4.04
N PRO A 537 11.22 14.87 -3.82
CA PRO A 537 11.46 13.73 -4.71
C PRO A 537 10.21 12.89 -4.98
N ALA A 538 9.30 12.76 -4.01
CA ALA A 538 8.02 12.05 -4.15
C ALA A 538 7.08 12.73 -5.17
N ALA A 539 7.06 14.08 -5.25
CA ALA A 539 6.31 14.79 -6.28
C ALA A 539 6.84 14.48 -7.68
N LEU A 540 8.17 14.46 -7.84
CA LEU A 540 8.79 14.12 -9.13
C LEU A 540 8.47 12.67 -9.53
N ALA A 541 8.47 11.74 -8.58
CA ALA A 541 8.11 10.34 -8.81
C ALA A 541 6.65 10.21 -9.27
N LEU A 542 5.70 10.91 -8.60
CA LEU A 542 4.30 10.89 -9.00
C LEU A 542 4.06 11.53 -10.37
N GLU A 543 4.66 12.70 -10.63
CA GLU A 543 4.55 13.37 -11.94
C GLU A 543 5.13 12.49 -13.06
N GLU A 544 6.24 11.79 -12.83
CA GLU A 544 6.81 10.86 -13.81
C GLU A 544 5.85 9.71 -14.14
N LEU A 545 5.15 9.17 -13.13
CA LEU A 545 4.16 8.12 -13.34
C LEU A 545 2.93 8.66 -14.11
N LEU A 546 2.28 9.71 -13.60
CA LEU A 546 0.97 10.15 -14.09
C LEU A 546 1.04 10.98 -15.36
N LEU A 547 2.09 11.80 -15.53
CA LEU A 547 2.18 12.74 -16.66
C LEU A 547 3.07 12.25 -17.80
N ARG A 548 3.80 11.12 -17.61
CA ARG A 548 4.68 10.56 -18.63
C ARG A 548 4.47 9.07 -18.83
N LYS A 549 4.75 8.22 -17.81
CA LYS A 549 4.78 6.76 -17.98
C LYS A 549 3.42 6.13 -18.22
N TRP A 550 2.40 6.63 -17.54
CA TRP A 550 1.02 6.11 -17.63
C TRP A 550 0.13 6.98 -18.50
N ARG A 551 0.72 7.57 -19.51
CA ARG A 551 0.06 8.43 -20.49
C ARG A 551 0.37 7.94 -21.89
N THR A 552 -0.52 8.18 -22.84
CA THR A 552 -0.30 7.85 -24.24
C THR A 552 -0.59 9.08 -25.10
N ASP A 553 0.48 9.81 -25.43
CA ASP A 553 0.46 10.88 -26.41
C ASP A 553 1.36 10.42 -27.57
N ILE A 554 0.78 10.21 -28.75
CA ILE A 554 1.51 9.65 -29.89
C ILE A 554 1.00 10.24 -31.21
N SER A 555 1.90 10.42 -32.15
CA SER A 555 1.59 10.83 -33.51
C SER A 555 2.08 9.80 -34.52
N GLY A 556 1.41 9.72 -35.66
CA GLY A 556 1.77 8.83 -36.75
C GLY A 556 1.03 9.17 -38.02
N ILE A 557 1.05 8.27 -38.98
CA ILE A 557 0.36 8.40 -40.27
C ILE A 557 -0.55 7.20 -40.52
N THR A 558 -1.63 7.40 -41.24
CA THR A 558 -2.54 6.33 -41.67
C THR A 558 -1.90 5.44 -42.72
N ASP A 559 -2.25 4.15 -42.69
CA ASP A 559 -1.84 3.14 -43.67
C ASP A 559 -2.61 3.29 -45.01
N LYS A 560 -2.41 2.34 -45.93
CA LYS A 560 -3.11 2.29 -47.26
C LYS A 560 -4.64 2.22 -47.17
N ARG A 561 -5.19 1.82 -46.01
CA ARG A 561 -6.62 1.76 -45.74
C ARG A 561 -7.17 3.01 -45.08
N GLY A 562 -6.29 4.03 -44.83
CA GLY A 562 -6.64 5.22 -44.08
C GLY A 562 -6.75 4.93 -42.57
N GLU A 563 -6.08 3.88 -42.05
CA GLU A 563 -6.13 3.52 -40.66
C GLU A 563 -4.80 3.78 -39.93
N PHE A 564 -4.90 4.23 -38.68
CA PHE A 564 -3.79 4.31 -37.74
C PHE A 564 -4.14 3.51 -36.48
N ARG A 565 -3.25 2.63 -36.05
CA ARG A 565 -3.49 1.76 -34.90
C ARG A 565 -2.43 1.96 -33.83
N VAL A 566 -2.87 2.09 -32.58
CA VAL A 566 -1.98 2.27 -31.42
C VAL A 566 -2.59 1.60 -30.19
N ARG A 567 -1.73 1.21 -29.26
CA ARG A 567 -2.14 0.72 -27.95
C ARG A 567 -1.94 1.84 -26.91
N GLY A 568 -3.01 2.22 -26.17
CA GLY A 568 -3.01 3.31 -25.23
C GLY A 568 -3.54 2.95 -23.85
N PHE A 569 -3.27 3.77 -22.84
CA PHE A 569 -3.87 3.64 -21.52
C PHE A 569 -5.37 3.89 -21.57
N LEU A 570 -6.14 3.13 -20.78
CA LEU A 570 -7.59 3.29 -20.68
C LEU A 570 -7.98 4.68 -20.19
N GLY A 571 -8.87 5.35 -20.91
CA GLY A 571 -9.29 6.71 -20.58
C GLY A 571 -9.81 7.49 -21.76
N SER A 572 -9.92 8.81 -21.62
CA SER A 572 -10.42 9.68 -22.68
C SER A 572 -9.27 10.28 -23.49
N TYR A 573 -9.55 10.47 -24.79
CA TYR A 573 -8.61 10.97 -25.79
C TYR A 573 -9.24 12.06 -26.65
N GLU A 574 -8.43 12.99 -27.10
CA GLU A 574 -8.66 13.80 -28.27
C GLU A 574 -7.80 13.24 -29.40
N ILE A 575 -8.43 12.94 -30.53
CA ILE A 575 -7.77 12.39 -31.71
C ILE A 575 -7.97 13.38 -32.85
N ARG A 576 -6.89 13.85 -33.44
CA ARG A 576 -6.86 14.79 -34.56
C ARG A 576 -6.26 14.12 -35.79
N ALA A 577 -6.77 14.45 -36.96
CA ALA A 577 -6.16 14.02 -38.21
C ALA A 577 -6.12 15.17 -39.22
N SER A 578 -5.10 15.14 -40.11
CA SER A 578 -4.98 16.15 -41.18
C SER A 578 -4.31 15.53 -42.43
N ALA A 579 -4.75 15.99 -43.61
CA ALA A 579 -4.15 15.67 -44.91
C ALA A 579 -4.57 16.71 -45.95
N GLY A 580 -3.63 17.15 -46.82
CA GLY A 580 -3.92 18.01 -47.95
C GLY A 580 -4.64 19.33 -47.61
N GLY A 581 -4.33 19.95 -46.46
CA GLY A 581 -4.97 21.17 -45.97
C GLY A 581 -6.34 20.97 -45.32
N ALA A 582 -6.89 19.74 -45.29
CA ALA A 582 -8.10 19.37 -44.58
C ALA A 582 -7.78 18.78 -43.22
N SER A 583 -8.66 18.98 -42.23
CA SER A 583 -8.45 18.48 -40.86
C SER A 583 -9.77 18.02 -40.21
N GLY A 584 -9.65 17.27 -39.12
CA GLY A 584 -10.77 16.82 -38.31
C GLY A 584 -10.30 16.36 -36.93
N ALA A 585 -11.23 16.32 -35.98
CA ALA A 585 -10.97 15.84 -34.63
C ALA A 585 -12.19 15.08 -34.09
N VAL A 586 -11.92 14.17 -33.16
CA VAL A 586 -12.95 13.43 -32.43
C VAL A 586 -12.47 13.17 -30.99
N GLN A 587 -13.39 13.15 -30.05
CA GLN A 587 -13.13 12.63 -28.70
C GLN A 587 -13.55 11.16 -28.65
N ALA A 588 -12.73 10.35 -27.98
CA ALA A 588 -12.97 8.92 -27.81
C ALA A 588 -12.67 8.49 -26.37
N VAL A 589 -13.40 7.48 -25.90
CA VAL A 589 -13.15 6.84 -24.60
C VAL A 589 -12.66 5.41 -24.87
N LEU A 590 -11.41 5.13 -24.49
CA LEU A 590 -10.79 3.84 -24.62
C LEU A 590 -11.16 2.95 -23.43
N GLY A 591 -11.93 1.90 -23.67
CA GLY A 591 -12.22 0.83 -22.74
C GLY A 591 -11.31 -0.39 -22.94
N ARG A 592 -11.55 -1.45 -22.16
CA ARG A 592 -10.79 -2.73 -22.26
C ARG A 592 -10.95 -3.41 -23.61
N ASP A 593 -12.13 -3.27 -24.24
CA ASP A 593 -12.44 -3.86 -25.53
C ASP A 593 -11.88 -3.08 -26.72
N GLY A 594 -11.15 -1.97 -26.42
CA GLY A 594 -10.62 -1.06 -27.43
C GLY A 594 -11.63 0.01 -27.83
N VAL A 595 -11.23 0.84 -28.81
CA VAL A 595 -12.09 1.87 -29.42
C VAL A 595 -11.74 2.07 -30.89
N SER A 596 -12.77 2.25 -31.72
CA SER A 596 -12.65 2.69 -33.10
C SER A 596 -13.14 4.14 -33.24
N ALA A 597 -12.29 5.02 -33.76
CA ALA A 597 -12.56 6.43 -33.93
C ALA A 597 -12.52 6.81 -35.42
N GLY A 598 -13.66 7.23 -35.98
CA GLY A 598 -13.76 7.69 -37.36
C GLY A 598 -13.61 9.21 -37.45
N ILE A 599 -12.73 9.70 -38.32
CA ILE A 599 -12.52 11.14 -38.57
C ILE A 599 -12.75 11.43 -40.05
N LYS A 600 -13.71 12.32 -40.34
CA LYS A 600 -13.90 12.86 -41.67
C LYS A 600 -13.21 14.22 -41.76
N LEU A 601 -12.24 14.34 -42.65
CA LEU A 601 -11.53 15.60 -42.88
C LEU A 601 -12.44 16.62 -43.56
N LYS A 602 -12.33 17.87 -43.13
CA LYS A 602 -13.02 19.03 -43.72
C LYS A 602 -11.97 20.07 -44.13
N LYS A 603 -12.20 20.73 -45.28
CA LYS A 603 -11.38 21.85 -45.75
C LYS A 603 -11.66 23.08 -44.90
#